data_c13d2faf65fb57230a89c5e26aebb7d3
#
_entry.id   c13d2faf65fb57230a89c5e26aebb7d3
#
_cell.length_a   1.000
_cell.length_b   1.000
_cell.length_c   1.000
_cell.angle_alpha   90.00
_cell.angle_beta   90.00
_cell.angle_gamma   90.00
#
_symmetry.space_group_name_H-M   'P 1'
#
loop_
_entity.id
_entity.type
_entity.pdbx_description
1 polymer ?
#
loop_
_entity_poly.entity_id
_entity_poly.type
_entity_poly.pdbx_seq_one_letter_code
_entity_poly.pdbx_strand_id
1 'polypeptide(L)'
;IKKDGQIYLNVWHGTPLKCMGRDNLEERYSMGNVMRNLLMSDYLLFSNVFMEEKMRGAYMLDNLYQGQFIHECYPRNEIFFHPDKGEALKKKFGFGNLQVSVYMPTFRGKADAVDSQDSVKEMQGYLDALDRCLDENQLLLVKLHPFVGNGLNLSGYQHIQKFPEGYDTYEVLNMCDALITDYSSVMYDFANSGKKIILFAYDIEDYAGSRGMYEDIRTY
;
A
#
# COMPACT_ATOMS: atom_id res chain seq x y z
N ILE A 1 -17.57 -8.92 -19.78
CA ILE A 1 -18.54 -10.03 -19.65
C ILE A 1 -17.75 -11.32 -19.77
N LYS A 2 -17.87 -12.20 -18.77
CA LYS A 2 -17.27 -13.52 -18.76
C LYS A 2 -17.90 -14.36 -19.86
N LYS A 3 -17.07 -15.10 -20.62
CA LYS A 3 -17.53 -16.02 -21.67
C LYS A 3 -17.75 -17.42 -21.08
N ASP A 4 -18.53 -18.23 -21.78
CA ASP A 4 -18.74 -19.61 -21.39
C ASP A 4 -17.41 -20.39 -21.33
N GLY A 5 -17.23 -21.16 -20.25
CA GLY A 5 -16.00 -21.93 -20.00
C GLY A 5 -14.83 -21.11 -19.42
N GLN A 6 -14.96 -19.79 -19.24
CA GLN A 6 -13.93 -19.01 -18.56
C GLN A 6 -14.07 -19.13 -17.04
N ILE A 7 -12.93 -19.33 -16.38
CA ILE A 7 -12.81 -19.23 -14.92
C ILE A 7 -12.29 -17.83 -14.58
N TYR A 8 -12.96 -17.15 -13.65
CA TYR A 8 -12.57 -15.83 -13.17
C TYR A 8 -12.17 -15.92 -11.70
N LEU A 9 -10.87 -15.78 -11.42
CA LEU A 9 -10.33 -15.59 -10.08
C LEU A 9 -10.14 -14.10 -9.86
N ASN A 10 -10.81 -13.54 -8.84
CA ASN A 10 -10.62 -12.16 -8.40
C ASN A 10 -9.79 -12.18 -7.11
N VAL A 11 -8.63 -11.59 -7.16
CA VAL A 11 -7.71 -11.53 -6.02
C VAL A 11 -7.80 -10.19 -5.25
N TRP A 12 -8.72 -9.28 -5.67
CA TRP A 12 -8.80 -7.93 -5.11
C TRP A 12 -7.46 -7.19 -5.22
N HIS A 13 -7.22 -6.19 -4.36
CA HIS A 13 -6.00 -5.38 -4.43
C HIS A 13 -5.32 -5.12 -3.08
N GLY A 14 -5.75 -5.76 -2.00
CA GLY A 14 -5.13 -5.68 -0.69
C GLY A 14 -6.12 -5.75 0.46
N THR A 15 -5.61 -5.96 1.67
CA THR A 15 -6.38 -5.92 2.91
C THR A 15 -6.91 -4.49 3.13
N PRO A 16 -8.23 -4.32 3.34
CA PRO A 16 -8.83 -3.00 3.45
C PRO A 16 -8.53 -2.37 4.81
N LEU A 17 -7.90 -1.22 4.81
CA LEU A 17 -7.80 -0.34 5.98
C LEU A 17 -8.95 0.66 6.00
N LYS A 18 -9.34 1.16 4.83
CA LYS A 18 -10.38 2.17 4.62
C LYS A 18 -11.73 1.50 4.41
N CYS A 19 -12.81 2.15 4.89
CA CYS A 19 -14.18 1.72 4.61
C CYS A 19 -14.45 1.69 3.10
N MET A 20 -15.16 0.65 2.64
CA MET A 20 -15.46 0.41 1.24
C MET A 20 -16.94 0.10 1.03
N GLY A 21 -17.37 0.17 -0.22
CA GLY A 21 -18.72 -0.21 -0.60
C GLY A 21 -19.79 0.49 0.23
N ARG A 22 -20.74 -0.27 0.82
CA ARG A 22 -21.81 0.32 1.63
C ARG A 22 -21.34 0.96 2.95
N ASP A 23 -20.14 0.62 3.42
CA ASP A 23 -19.56 1.14 4.65
C ASP A 23 -18.91 2.51 4.43
N ASN A 24 -18.61 2.85 3.17
CA ASN A 24 -18.14 4.18 2.77
C ASN A 24 -19.32 5.03 2.30
N LEU A 25 -19.55 6.16 2.97
CA LEU A 25 -20.68 7.04 2.67
C LEU A 25 -20.65 7.63 1.26
N GLU A 26 -19.46 7.89 0.72
CA GLU A 26 -19.29 8.44 -0.62
C GLU A 26 -19.48 7.38 -1.72
N GLU A 27 -19.14 6.13 -1.45
CA GLU A 27 -19.17 5.02 -2.42
C GLU A 27 -20.48 4.23 -2.40
N ARG A 28 -21.28 4.37 -1.34
CA ARG A 28 -22.48 3.56 -1.05
C ARG A 28 -23.43 3.39 -2.25
N TYR A 29 -23.57 4.42 -3.05
CA TYR A 29 -24.49 4.43 -4.21
C TYR A 29 -23.77 4.23 -5.56
N SER A 30 -22.44 4.15 -5.58
CA SER A 30 -21.62 4.01 -6.80
C SER A 30 -20.91 2.66 -6.93
N MET A 31 -21.07 1.75 -5.98
CA MET A 31 -20.34 0.48 -5.91
C MET A 31 -20.82 -0.59 -6.93
N GLY A 32 -21.82 -0.32 -7.75
CA GLY A 32 -22.46 -1.32 -8.62
C GLY A 32 -21.51 -2.01 -9.59
N ASN A 33 -20.51 -1.30 -10.15
CA ASN A 33 -19.50 -1.91 -11.02
C ASN A 33 -18.55 -2.84 -10.26
N VAL A 34 -18.15 -2.45 -9.05
CA VAL A 34 -17.31 -3.28 -8.18
C VAL A 34 -18.07 -4.55 -7.79
N MET A 35 -19.31 -4.39 -7.31
CA MET A 35 -20.18 -5.54 -6.97
C MET A 35 -20.35 -6.50 -8.14
N ARG A 36 -20.64 -5.98 -9.33
CA ARG A 36 -20.78 -6.82 -10.51
C ARG A 36 -19.51 -7.64 -10.77
N ASN A 37 -18.33 -7.04 -10.65
CA ASN A 37 -17.08 -7.74 -10.87
C ASN A 37 -16.85 -8.84 -9.81
N LEU A 38 -17.17 -8.55 -8.54
CA LEU A 38 -17.09 -9.54 -7.47
C LEU A 38 -18.07 -10.70 -7.71
N LEU A 39 -19.33 -10.39 -8.00
CA LEU A 39 -20.39 -11.39 -8.19
C LEU A 39 -20.20 -12.26 -9.45
N MET A 40 -19.47 -11.76 -10.45
CA MET A 40 -19.14 -12.52 -11.67
C MET A 40 -17.94 -13.46 -11.51
N SER A 41 -17.18 -13.35 -10.45
CA SER A 41 -16.02 -14.22 -10.22
C SER A 41 -16.47 -15.62 -9.76
N ASP A 42 -15.74 -16.63 -10.21
CA ASP A 42 -15.92 -18.01 -9.72
C ASP A 42 -15.23 -18.20 -8.39
N TYR A 43 -14.11 -17.47 -8.18
CA TYR A 43 -13.30 -17.52 -6.99
C TYR A 43 -12.96 -16.11 -6.53
N LEU A 44 -13.10 -15.86 -5.21
CA LEU A 44 -12.60 -14.66 -4.52
C LEU A 44 -11.52 -15.08 -3.54
N LEU A 45 -10.34 -14.48 -3.66
CA LEU A 45 -9.22 -14.75 -2.78
C LEU A 45 -9.19 -13.73 -1.64
N PHE A 46 -9.16 -14.23 -0.41
CA PHE A 46 -8.96 -13.46 0.80
C PHE A 46 -7.65 -13.85 1.47
N SER A 47 -6.79 -12.89 1.70
CA SER A 47 -5.46 -13.13 2.30
C SER A 47 -5.50 -13.29 3.82
N ASN A 48 -6.59 -12.90 4.45
CA ASN A 48 -6.82 -13.05 5.89
C ASN A 48 -8.31 -12.92 6.24
N VAL A 49 -8.66 -13.35 7.45
CA VAL A 49 -10.04 -13.37 7.96
C VAL A 49 -10.63 -11.95 8.05
N PHE A 50 -9.83 -10.98 8.47
CA PHE A 50 -10.28 -9.58 8.57
C PHE A 50 -10.74 -9.05 7.21
N MET A 51 -9.94 -9.28 6.16
CA MET A 51 -10.30 -8.88 4.80
C MET A 51 -11.60 -9.55 4.35
N GLU A 52 -11.75 -10.86 4.59
CA GLU A 52 -12.98 -11.60 4.25
C GLU A 52 -14.19 -10.97 4.92
N GLU A 53 -14.13 -10.76 6.22
CA GLU A 53 -15.23 -10.18 7.00
C GLU A 53 -15.65 -8.81 6.44
N LYS A 54 -14.67 -7.92 6.21
CA LYS A 54 -14.96 -6.57 5.70
C LYS A 54 -15.51 -6.59 4.27
N MET A 55 -14.93 -7.40 3.39
CA MET A 55 -15.39 -7.51 2.00
C MET A 55 -16.79 -8.11 1.91
N ARG A 56 -17.07 -9.17 2.66
CA ARG A 56 -18.39 -9.81 2.69
C ARG A 56 -19.46 -8.84 3.19
N GLY A 57 -19.17 -8.09 4.26
CA GLY A 57 -20.05 -7.06 4.77
C GLY A 57 -20.27 -5.91 3.80
N ALA A 58 -19.19 -5.27 3.36
CA ALA A 58 -19.22 -4.07 2.52
C ALA A 58 -19.93 -4.27 1.17
N TYR A 59 -19.82 -5.47 0.60
CA TYR A 59 -20.40 -5.80 -0.71
C TYR A 59 -21.53 -6.84 -0.64
N MET A 60 -22.08 -7.14 0.55
CA MET A 60 -23.22 -8.04 0.76
C MET A 60 -23.02 -9.44 0.13
N LEU A 61 -21.79 -9.94 0.15
CA LEU A 61 -21.45 -11.18 -0.56
C LEU A 61 -22.12 -12.40 0.02
N ASP A 62 -22.41 -12.43 1.33
CA ASP A 62 -23.09 -13.56 1.99
C ASP A 62 -24.42 -13.96 1.35
N ASN A 63 -25.13 -12.97 0.80
CA ASN A 63 -26.45 -13.19 0.23
C ASN A 63 -26.47 -13.25 -1.30
N LEU A 64 -25.43 -12.78 -1.95
CA LEU A 64 -25.44 -12.56 -3.41
C LEU A 64 -24.38 -13.37 -4.17
N TYR A 65 -23.25 -13.69 -3.51
CA TYR A 65 -22.16 -14.38 -4.18
C TYR A 65 -22.42 -15.88 -4.29
N GLN A 66 -22.22 -16.43 -5.48
CA GLN A 66 -22.45 -17.84 -5.80
C GLN A 66 -21.17 -18.64 -6.07
N GLY A 67 -20.01 -17.96 -6.06
CA GLY A 67 -18.71 -18.59 -6.26
C GLY A 67 -18.11 -19.14 -4.96
N GLN A 68 -16.82 -19.39 -4.97
CA GLN A 68 -16.09 -19.96 -3.85
C GLN A 68 -15.08 -18.94 -3.27
N PHE A 69 -14.96 -18.92 -1.95
CA PHE A 69 -13.91 -18.18 -1.26
C PHE A 69 -12.66 -19.03 -1.15
N ILE A 70 -11.52 -18.44 -1.48
CA ILE A 70 -10.18 -19.03 -1.34
C ILE A 70 -9.43 -18.25 -0.26
N HIS A 71 -8.79 -18.97 0.68
CA HIS A 71 -8.02 -18.39 1.77
C HIS A 71 -6.54 -18.71 1.56
N GLU A 72 -5.86 -17.83 0.85
CA GLU A 72 -4.45 -18.00 0.49
C GLU A 72 -3.74 -16.65 0.46
N CYS A 73 -2.42 -16.67 0.62
CA CYS A 73 -1.60 -15.49 0.49
C CYS A 73 -1.71 -14.89 -0.92
N TYR A 74 -1.62 -13.57 -1.03
CA TYR A 74 -1.53 -12.95 -2.35
C TYR A 74 -0.27 -13.41 -3.10
N PRO A 75 -0.37 -13.75 -4.39
CA PRO A 75 0.79 -14.15 -5.19
C PRO A 75 1.93 -13.14 -5.15
N ARG A 76 1.62 -11.83 -5.10
CA ARG A 76 2.64 -10.77 -5.01
C ARG A 76 3.44 -10.79 -3.71
N ASN A 77 2.90 -11.39 -2.64
CA ASN A 77 3.54 -11.46 -1.33
C ASN A 77 4.50 -12.65 -1.21
N GLU A 78 4.51 -13.56 -2.20
CA GLU A 78 5.43 -14.71 -2.22
C GLU A 78 6.89 -14.28 -2.07
N ILE A 79 7.25 -13.13 -2.64
CA ILE A 79 8.63 -12.61 -2.59
C ILE A 79 9.15 -12.43 -1.16
N PHE A 80 8.27 -12.12 -0.19
CA PHE A 80 8.66 -11.92 1.20
C PHE A 80 9.09 -13.20 1.92
N PHE A 81 8.75 -14.37 1.38
CA PHE A 81 9.22 -15.66 1.87
C PHE A 81 10.57 -16.08 1.25
N HIS A 82 11.17 -15.22 0.43
CA HIS A 82 12.47 -15.38 -0.20
C HIS A 82 13.42 -14.24 0.18
N PRO A 83 13.88 -14.17 1.45
CA PRO A 83 14.77 -13.09 1.91
C PRO A 83 16.10 -13.04 1.15
N ASP A 84 16.59 -14.20 0.67
CA ASP A 84 17.77 -14.33 -0.15
C ASP A 84 17.71 -13.49 -1.44
N LYS A 85 16.54 -13.39 -2.06
CA LYS A 85 16.34 -12.53 -3.25
C LYS A 85 16.43 -11.04 -2.87
N GLY A 86 15.90 -10.65 -1.70
CA GLY A 86 16.03 -9.30 -1.17
C GLY A 86 17.47 -8.92 -0.89
N GLU A 87 18.23 -9.80 -0.24
CA GLU A 87 19.66 -9.61 0.02
C GLU A 87 20.48 -9.52 -1.27
N ALA A 88 20.20 -10.37 -2.25
CA ALA A 88 20.85 -10.32 -3.55
C ALA A 88 20.60 -8.98 -4.27
N LEU A 89 19.36 -8.48 -4.21
CA LEU A 89 19.01 -7.19 -4.81
C LEU A 89 19.68 -6.03 -4.07
N LYS A 90 19.70 -6.06 -2.73
CA LYS A 90 20.40 -5.09 -1.88
C LYS A 90 21.87 -4.98 -2.21
N LYS A 91 22.51 -6.13 -2.42
CA LYS A 91 23.90 -6.21 -2.84
C LYS A 91 24.13 -5.67 -4.26
N LYS A 92 23.21 -5.97 -5.19
CA LYS A 92 23.25 -5.47 -6.57
C LYS A 92 23.21 -3.94 -6.63
N PHE A 93 22.45 -3.29 -5.74
CA PHE A 93 22.40 -1.83 -5.62
C PHE A 93 23.58 -1.22 -4.87
N GLY A 94 24.49 -2.02 -4.32
CA GLY A 94 25.59 -1.53 -3.50
C GLY A 94 25.17 -1.12 -2.08
N PHE A 95 23.97 -1.49 -1.63
CA PHE A 95 23.41 -1.13 -0.31
C PHE A 95 23.72 -2.19 0.76
N GLY A 96 24.60 -3.14 0.50
CA GLY A 96 24.79 -4.34 1.35
C GLY A 96 25.02 -4.06 2.84
N ASN A 97 25.67 -2.94 3.17
CA ASN A 97 26.00 -2.57 4.55
C ASN A 97 25.05 -1.50 5.14
N LEU A 98 24.11 -1.00 4.34
CA LEU A 98 23.19 0.04 4.76
C LEU A 98 21.93 -0.54 5.39
N GLN A 99 21.36 0.14 6.37
CA GLN A 99 20.00 -0.07 6.80
C GLN A 99 19.06 0.69 5.84
N VAL A 100 18.37 -0.04 4.98
CA VAL A 100 17.53 0.55 3.94
C VAL A 100 16.09 0.60 4.41
N SER A 101 15.55 1.80 4.54
CA SER A 101 14.12 2.02 4.77
C SER A 101 13.46 2.51 3.49
N VAL A 102 12.16 2.24 3.35
CA VAL A 102 11.37 2.81 2.25
C VAL A 102 10.22 3.64 2.79
N TYR A 103 10.02 4.84 2.25
CA TYR A 103 8.90 5.71 2.56
C TYR A 103 7.88 5.70 1.43
N MET A 104 6.68 5.23 1.73
CA MET A 104 5.57 5.08 0.79
C MET A 104 4.29 5.72 1.36
N PRO A 105 4.18 7.05 1.33
CA PRO A 105 2.99 7.73 1.84
C PRO A 105 1.79 7.57 0.91
N THR A 106 0.58 7.62 1.50
CA THR A 106 -0.66 7.76 0.75
C THR A 106 -0.76 9.17 0.16
N PHE A 107 -1.21 9.26 -1.08
CA PHE A 107 -1.44 10.54 -1.73
C PHE A 107 -2.52 11.36 -1.00
N ARG A 108 -2.20 12.63 -0.68
CA ARG A 108 -3.11 13.63 -0.11
C ARG A 108 -3.56 14.55 -1.24
N GLY A 109 -4.78 14.39 -1.72
CA GLY A 109 -5.36 15.26 -2.73
C GLY A 109 -6.42 14.56 -3.56
N LYS A 110 -7.29 15.34 -4.19
CA LYS A 110 -8.17 14.88 -5.27
C LYS A 110 -7.36 14.89 -6.56
N ALA A 111 -7.56 13.91 -7.42
CA ALA A 111 -6.82 13.78 -8.69
C ALA A 111 -6.91 15.04 -9.59
N ASP A 112 -7.89 15.90 -9.36
CA ASP A 112 -8.18 17.12 -10.11
C ASP A 112 -7.82 18.42 -9.37
N ALA A 113 -7.19 18.35 -8.19
CA ALA A 113 -6.95 19.53 -7.36
C ALA A 113 -5.56 20.12 -7.58
N VAL A 114 -5.53 21.43 -7.83
CA VAL A 114 -4.33 22.29 -8.01
C VAL A 114 -3.52 22.44 -6.70
N ASP A 115 -3.98 21.88 -5.59
CA ASP A 115 -3.35 21.95 -4.25
C ASP A 115 -2.05 21.12 -4.10
N SER A 116 -1.49 20.66 -5.22
CA SER A 116 -0.26 19.85 -5.20
C SER A 116 0.98 20.59 -4.69
N GLN A 117 1.03 21.93 -4.79
CA GLN A 117 2.23 22.68 -4.42
C GLN A 117 2.47 22.76 -2.91
N ASP A 118 1.42 22.93 -2.11
CA ASP A 118 1.57 23.02 -0.65
C ASP A 118 1.88 21.64 -0.06
N SER A 119 1.23 20.58 -0.55
CA SER A 119 1.56 19.20 -0.17
C SER A 119 2.99 18.80 -0.56
N VAL A 120 3.49 19.30 -1.71
CA VAL A 120 4.89 19.06 -2.13
C VAL A 120 5.87 19.78 -1.21
N LYS A 121 5.59 21.05 -0.81
CA LYS A 121 6.44 21.79 0.12
C LYS A 121 6.48 21.17 1.50
N GLU A 122 5.33 20.74 2.01
CA GLU A 122 5.23 20.05 3.28
C GLU A 122 6.03 18.75 3.26
N MET A 123 5.87 17.94 2.24
CA MET A 123 6.63 16.70 2.05
C MET A 123 8.13 16.98 1.95
N GLN A 124 8.55 18.04 1.24
CA GLN A 124 9.93 18.45 1.15
C GLN A 124 10.49 18.78 2.55
N GLY A 125 9.73 19.49 3.39
CA GLY A 125 10.10 19.80 4.78
C GLY A 125 10.31 18.57 5.64
N TYR A 126 9.47 17.53 5.48
CA TYR A 126 9.66 16.24 6.17
C TYR A 126 10.91 15.52 5.72
N LEU A 127 11.17 15.50 4.39
CA LEU A 127 12.37 14.87 3.86
C LEU A 127 13.64 15.62 4.31
N ASP A 128 13.63 16.95 4.34
CA ASP A 128 14.73 17.75 4.86
C ASP A 128 15.04 17.45 6.33
N ALA A 129 14.00 17.21 7.13
CA ALA A 129 14.16 16.84 8.52
C ALA A 129 14.70 15.42 8.67
N LEU A 130 14.19 14.47 7.87
CA LEU A 130 14.63 13.07 7.88
C LEU A 130 16.09 12.94 7.46
N ASP A 131 16.53 13.60 6.37
CA ASP A 131 17.92 13.53 5.90
C ASP A 131 18.93 14.00 6.97
N ARG A 132 18.54 15.01 7.78
CA ARG A 132 19.38 15.48 8.90
C ARG A 132 19.43 14.52 10.08
N CYS A 133 18.46 13.63 10.21
CA CYS A 133 18.38 12.66 11.31
C CYS A 133 18.98 11.31 10.97
N LEU A 134 19.14 11.00 9.68
CA LEU A 134 19.73 9.75 9.22
C LEU A 134 21.26 9.81 9.32
N ASP A 135 21.88 8.69 9.64
CA ASP A 135 23.34 8.54 9.69
C ASP A 135 23.91 7.85 8.43
N GLU A 136 25.24 7.78 8.35
CA GLU A 136 25.95 7.24 7.20
C GLU A 136 25.66 5.76 6.86
N ASN A 137 25.07 5.01 7.81
CA ASN A 137 24.70 3.62 7.62
C ASN A 137 23.23 3.45 7.23
N GLN A 138 22.48 4.54 7.09
CA GLN A 138 21.05 4.56 6.82
C GLN A 138 20.74 5.13 5.45
N LEU A 139 19.82 4.50 4.74
CA LEU A 139 19.31 4.97 3.44
C LEU A 139 17.79 4.94 3.44
N LEU A 140 17.19 6.03 3.00
CA LEU A 140 15.74 6.14 2.80
C LEU A 140 15.43 6.17 1.30
N LEU A 141 14.71 5.18 0.83
CA LEU A 141 14.14 5.16 -0.51
C LEU A 141 12.75 5.81 -0.47
N VAL A 142 12.47 6.75 -1.36
CA VAL A 142 11.18 7.46 -1.40
C VAL A 142 10.41 7.05 -2.64
N LYS A 143 9.24 6.41 -2.43
CA LYS A 143 8.29 6.06 -3.49
C LYS A 143 7.02 6.90 -3.33
N LEU A 144 6.90 7.91 -4.16
CA LEU A 144 5.73 8.77 -4.19
C LEU A 144 4.73 8.34 -5.26
N HIS A 145 3.48 8.73 -5.04
CA HIS A 145 2.47 8.58 -6.08
C HIS A 145 2.88 9.41 -7.32
N PRO A 146 2.67 8.92 -8.55
CA PRO A 146 3.08 9.63 -9.77
C PRO A 146 2.60 11.08 -9.87
N PHE A 147 1.45 11.42 -9.28
CA PHE A 147 0.93 12.79 -9.26
C PHE A 147 1.75 13.77 -8.40
N VAL A 148 2.51 13.29 -7.42
CA VAL A 148 3.35 14.12 -6.54
C VAL A 148 4.81 14.09 -6.95
N GLY A 149 5.26 12.95 -7.50
CA GLY A 149 6.68 12.69 -7.75
C GLY A 149 7.37 13.65 -8.71
N ASN A 150 6.63 14.34 -9.57
CA ASN A 150 7.19 15.30 -10.53
C ASN A 150 7.56 16.66 -9.90
N GLY A 151 7.11 16.95 -8.68
CA GLY A 151 7.36 18.23 -8.00
C GLY A 151 8.43 18.17 -6.92
N LEU A 152 8.80 16.96 -6.45
CA LEU A 152 9.81 16.80 -5.39
C LEU A 152 11.21 16.72 -5.96
N ASN A 153 12.08 17.56 -5.42
CA ASN A 153 13.50 17.52 -5.73
C ASN A 153 14.24 16.67 -4.68
N LEU A 154 14.71 15.51 -5.09
CA LEU A 154 15.52 14.60 -4.25
C LEU A 154 17.02 14.77 -4.49
N SER A 155 17.44 15.69 -5.36
CA SER A 155 18.87 15.97 -5.58
C SER A 155 19.43 16.76 -4.40
N GLY A 156 20.60 16.32 -3.91
CA GLY A 156 21.30 17.00 -2.82
C GLY A 156 21.12 16.39 -1.44
N TYR A 157 20.20 15.45 -1.25
CA TYR A 157 20.15 14.64 -0.03
C TYR A 157 21.34 13.69 0.06
N GLN A 158 21.82 13.44 1.27
CA GLN A 158 22.92 12.51 1.54
C GLN A 158 22.43 11.09 1.75
N HIS A 159 21.28 10.95 2.42
CA HIS A 159 20.74 9.67 2.88
C HIS A 159 19.38 9.32 2.25
N ILE A 160 18.87 10.16 1.34
CA ILE A 160 17.58 9.94 0.68
C ILE A 160 17.78 9.76 -0.83
N GLN A 161 17.16 8.72 -1.37
CA GLN A 161 17.19 8.43 -2.81
C GLN A 161 15.77 8.13 -3.33
N LYS A 162 15.57 8.35 -4.63
CA LYS A 162 14.36 7.93 -5.31
C LYS A 162 14.26 6.40 -5.33
N PHE A 163 13.05 5.90 -5.16
CA PHE A 163 12.75 4.48 -5.32
C PHE A 163 13.23 3.99 -6.71
N PRO A 164 13.91 2.84 -6.81
CA PRO A 164 14.46 2.35 -8.06
C PRO A 164 13.39 2.16 -9.15
N GLU A 165 13.62 2.74 -10.32
CA GLU A 165 12.77 2.56 -11.49
C GLU A 165 13.09 1.25 -12.22
N GLY A 166 12.07 0.67 -12.88
CA GLY A 166 12.24 -0.55 -13.66
C GLY A 166 12.28 -1.85 -12.87
N TYR A 167 12.08 -1.76 -11.55
CA TYR A 167 11.96 -2.92 -10.66
C TYR A 167 10.54 -3.08 -10.14
N ASP A 168 10.15 -4.32 -9.86
CA ASP A 168 8.89 -4.60 -9.18
C ASP A 168 8.91 -4.01 -7.76
N THR A 169 7.77 -3.46 -7.35
CA THR A 169 7.66 -2.80 -6.04
C THR A 169 7.95 -3.76 -4.90
N TYR A 170 7.46 -5.00 -5.00
CA TYR A 170 7.59 -5.99 -3.94
C TYR A 170 8.99 -6.59 -3.86
N GLU A 171 9.72 -6.67 -5.00
CA GLU A 171 11.14 -7.02 -5.00
C GLU A 171 11.96 -5.99 -4.21
N VAL A 172 11.71 -4.69 -4.44
CA VAL A 172 12.40 -3.62 -3.71
C VAL A 172 11.97 -3.59 -2.24
N LEU A 173 10.69 -3.79 -1.94
CA LEU A 173 10.21 -3.90 -0.55
C LEU A 173 10.88 -5.08 0.19
N ASN A 174 11.05 -6.21 -0.48
CA ASN A 174 11.75 -7.37 0.11
C ASN A 174 13.23 -7.06 0.43
N MET A 175 13.87 -6.18 -0.32
CA MET A 175 15.23 -5.70 -0.07
C MET A 175 15.32 -4.78 1.15
N CYS A 176 14.26 -4.00 1.46
CA CYS A 176 14.27 -3.02 2.53
C CYS A 176 14.20 -3.66 3.92
N ASP A 177 14.80 -3.00 4.92
CA ASP A 177 14.81 -3.42 6.32
C ASP A 177 13.61 -2.86 7.11
N ALA A 178 13.02 -1.76 6.62
CA ALA A 178 11.83 -1.15 7.22
C ALA A 178 10.94 -0.47 6.17
N LEU A 179 9.65 -0.41 6.47
CA LEU A 179 8.65 0.38 5.73
C LEU A 179 8.19 1.55 6.60
N ILE A 180 8.21 2.75 6.06
CA ILE A 180 7.55 3.94 6.62
C ILE A 180 6.36 4.23 5.73
N THR A 181 5.16 4.23 6.28
CA THR A 181 3.93 4.49 5.54
C THR A 181 2.87 5.12 6.45
N ASP A 182 1.66 5.30 5.95
CA ASP A 182 0.55 5.88 6.71
C ASP A 182 -0.74 5.05 6.55
N TYR A 183 -1.64 5.43 5.65
CA TYR A 183 -2.96 4.80 5.44
C TYR A 183 -2.96 3.85 4.24
N SER A 184 -1.84 3.27 3.91
CA SER A 184 -1.68 2.37 2.77
C SER A 184 -1.80 0.91 3.19
N SER A 185 -2.57 0.14 2.43
CA SER A 185 -2.67 -1.32 2.61
C SER A 185 -1.36 -2.07 2.38
N VAL A 186 -0.33 -1.42 1.83
CA VAL A 186 1.01 -2.00 1.65
C VAL A 186 1.61 -2.48 2.97
N MET A 187 1.22 -1.88 4.12
CA MET A 187 1.68 -2.33 5.43
C MET A 187 1.28 -3.78 5.74
N TYR A 188 0.08 -4.20 5.34
CA TYR A 188 -0.38 -5.58 5.52
C TYR A 188 0.40 -6.57 4.63
N ASP A 189 0.73 -6.13 3.41
CA ASP A 189 1.57 -6.93 2.52
C ASP A 189 3.00 -7.05 3.07
N PHE A 190 3.60 -5.92 3.48
CA PHE A 190 4.97 -5.89 4.01
C PHE A 190 5.11 -6.63 5.35
N ALA A 191 4.03 -6.73 6.13
CA ALA A 191 4.02 -7.50 7.39
C ALA A 191 4.42 -8.98 7.19
N ASN A 192 4.18 -9.55 5.99
CA ASN A 192 4.64 -10.91 5.65
C ASN A 192 6.17 -11.06 5.68
N SER A 193 6.92 -9.97 5.58
CA SER A 193 8.38 -9.98 5.70
C SER A 193 8.88 -10.15 7.14
N GLY A 194 8.03 -9.92 8.13
CA GLY A 194 8.41 -9.85 9.56
C GLY A 194 9.31 -8.65 9.92
N LYS A 195 9.48 -7.69 9.00
CA LYS A 195 10.34 -6.53 9.19
C LYS A 195 9.58 -5.35 9.80
N LYS A 196 10.31 -4.33 10.21
CA LYS A 196 9.76 -3.16 10.92
C LYS A 196 8.84 -2.32 10.04
N ILE A 197 7.67 -1.95 10.57
CA ILE A 197 6.74 -0.99 9.97
C ILE A 197 6.65 0.22 10.89
N ILE A 198 6.76 1.41 10.32
CA ILE A 198 6.63 2.69 11.02
C ILE A 198 5.44 3.42 10.41
N LEU A 199 4.44 3.73 11.21
CA LEU A 199 3.24 4.45 10.78
C LEU A 199 3.45 5.95 11.04
N PHE A 200 3.65 6.72 9.97
CA PHE A 200 3.78 8.17 10.00
C PHE A 200 2.45 8.81 9.61
N ALA A 201 1.49 8.75 10.53
CA ALA A 201 0.10 9.15 10.34
C ALA A 201 -0.22 10.44 11.12
N TYR A 202 0.48 11.52 10.81
CA TYR A 202 0.43 12.81 11.52
C TYR A 202 -0.93 13.53 11.42
N ASP A 203 -1.71 13.23 10.38
CA ASP A 203 -3.01 13.82 10.07
C ASP A 203 -4.18 12.83 10.28
N ILE A 204 -4.03 11.85 11.18
CA ILE A 204 -4.99 10.74 11.34
C ILE A 204 -6.40 11.19 11.66
N GLU A 205 -6.58 12.25 12.46
CA GLU A 205 -7.90 12.75 12.84
C GLU A 205 -8.68 13.26 11.62
N ASP A 206 -8.01 14.05 10.76
CA ASP A 206 -8.62 14.60 9.55
C ASP A 206 -8.88 13.50 8.53
N TYR A 207 -7.93 12.57 8.38
CA TYR A 207 -8.03 11.50 7.41
C TYR A 207 -9.13 10.51 7.75
N ALA A 208 -9.23 10.06 9.00
CA ALA A 208 -10.25 9.14 9.47
C ALA A 208 -11.66 9.76 9.40
N GLY A 209 -11.78 11.05 9.71
CA GLY A 209 -13.05 11.79 9.63
C GLY A 209 -13.62 11.89 8.22
N SER A 210 -12.77 11.92 7.19
CA SER A 210 -13.20 12.11 5.80
C SER A 210 -13.59 10.79 5.09
N ARG A 211 -12.90 9.67 5.36
CA ARG A 211 -13.06 8.43 4.58
C ARG A 211 -13.61 7.24 5.37
N GLY A 212 -13.55 7.30 6.69
CA GLY A 212 -13.81 6.16 7.56
C GLY A 212 -12.68 5.10 7.47
N MET A 213 -12.44 4.45 8.58
CA MET A 213 -11.44 3.39 8.70
C MET A 213 -12.07 2.20 9.40
N TYR A 214 -11.68 0.98 9.02
CA TYR A 214 -12.14 -0.24 9.68
C TYR A 214 -11.42 -0.47 11.00
N GLU A 215 -10.20 0.03 11.14
CA GLU A 215 -9.39 -0.10 12.34
C GLU A 215 -8.68 1.21 12.67
N ASP A 216 -8.44 1.41 13.93
CA ASP A 216 -7.62 2.51 14.42
C ASP A 216 -6.15 2.10 14.42
N ILE A 217 -5.39 2.60 13.44
CA ILE A 217 -3.97 2.28 13.30
C ILE A 217 -3.09 2.73 14.47
N ARG A 218 -3.62 3.55 15.40
CA ARG A 218 -2.91 3.93 16.64
C ARG A 218 -2.82 2.78 17.63
N THR A 219 -3.53 1.69 17.39
CA THR A 219 -3.52 0.49 18.22
C THR A 219 -2.47 -0.55 17.81
N TYR A 220 -1.74 -0.31 16.72
CA TYR A 220 -0.71 -1.21 16.17
C TYR A 220 0.66 -1.03 16.80
#